data_d6d51b51da4c6679a8db9cc748aa23eb
#
_entry.id   d6d51b51da4c6679a8db9cc748aa23eb
#
_cell.length_a   1.000
_cell.length_b   1.000
_cell.length_c   1.000
_cell.angle_alpha   90.00
_cell.angle_beta   90.00
_cell.angle_gamma   90.00
#
_symmetry.space_group_name_H-M   'P 1'
#
loop_
_entity.id
_entity.type
_entity.pdbx_description
1 polymer ?
#
loop_
_entity_poly.entity_id
_entity_poly.type
_entity_poly.pdbx_seq_one_letter_code
_entity_poly.pdbx_strand_id
1 'polypeptide(L)'
;YEIPKRDWSSDVCSSDLSGPDGRPEHDIPPLVLEMAMEIEDAPRHLGIHSGGMVICDRPVIEVCPVEWGRMRDRSVLQWDKDDCAAAGLVKFDLLGLGMLSALHGAVDLVREHKGVEIDLATLPQDDDVYAMLCRADTVGVFQIESRAQMATLPRLKPRRFYDLVVEVALIRPGPIQGGSVHPYIRRRNGQEPITYLHPLLENSLGKTLGIPLFQEQLMQMAIDVAGFTPSEADQLRQAMGSKRSRKRMERLRLRLYEGMAERGITGDIADQLFDKMAAFANYGFPESHSVSFAYLVYASSWLKLHEPAAFYAGLLNAQPMGFWSPHSLAQDARRHGVVVRTPDLAASGAGATLEVCPESHGGFAVRLGIGSVRGLGSDVAEHIELERQRHGDYRDIEDLVRRIPEITLPQLEAMATGGLFGECFGMERREALWAAGAAARSRVDRLPGLESATVAPTLPGMEPIEVAVADLWATGVAPTGHPTQFLRERLDEMGVVTAERLATIDATKVWVAGVVTHRQRPATAQGTTFMNLEDETGLINIVVSVGCWKRFRPVARGAAALLVRGRLERVEGVVNIVAEHMTPLTVAPGVSSRNFR
;
A
#
# COMPACT_ATOMS: atom_id res chain seq x y z
N TYR A 1 10.07 -16.91 -11.94
CA TYR A 1 8.82 -16.19 -12.08
C TYR A 1 8.22 -16.61 -13.41
N GLU A 2 7.25 -17.51 -13.40
CA GLU A 2 6.29 -17.53 -14.48
C GLU A 2 5.63 -16.16 -14.43
N ILE A 3 5.82 -15.38 -15.48
CA ILE A 3 4.90 -14.28 -15.78
C ILE A 3 3.54 -14.96 -15.75
N PRO A 4 2.61 -14.62 -14.84
CA PRO A 4 1.28 -15.17 -14.94
C PRO A 4 0.84 -14.89 -16.37
N LYS A 5 0.42 -15.89 -17.12
CA LYS A 5 -0.29 -15.70 -18.39
C LYS A 5 -1.50 -14.86 -18.03
N ARG A 6 -1.33 -13.57 -18.06
CA ARG A 6 -2.41 -12.64 -17.79
C ARG A 6 -3.13 -12.48 -19.09
N ASP A 7 -4.34 -12.79 -19.02
CA ASP A 7 -5.38 -12.55 -19.97
C ASP A 7 -5.54 -11.04 -20.25
N TRP A 8 -4.49 -10.45 -20.82
CA TRP A 8 -4.57 -9.11 -21.41
C TRP A 8 -5.43 -9.15 -22.66
N SER A 9 -5.51 -10.31 -23.32
CA SER A 9 -6.33 -10.57 -24.48
C SER A 9 -7.81 -10.43 -24.21
N SER A 10 -8.26 -10.84 -23.02
CA SER A 10 -9.67 -10.68 -22.66
C SER A 10 -10.07 -9.23 -22.32
N ASP A 11 -9.09 -8.33 -22.13
CA ASP A 11 -9.37 -6.93 -21.74
C ASP A 11 -9.32 -5.95 -22.94
N VAL A 12 -8.77 -6.37 -24.07
CA VAL A 12 -8.84 -5.65 -25.37
C VAL A 12 -9.48 -6.59 -26.38
N CYS A 13 -10.70 -7.01 -26.13
CA CYS A 13 -11.39 -7.79 -27.14
C CYS A 13 -11.95 -6.85 -28.24
N SER A 14 -12.24 -7.42 -29.38
CA SER A 14 -12.84 -6.72 -30.53
C SER A 14 -14.09 -5.88 -30.16
N SER A 15 -14.74 -6.19 -29.03
CA SER A 15 -15.84 -5.40 -28.48
C SER A 15 -15.44 -4.06 -27.87
N ASP A 16 -14.16 -3.88 -27.49
CA ASP A 16 -13.65 -2.59 -26.97
C ASP A 16 -13.28 -1.62 -28.11
N LEU A 17 -13.15 -2.17 -29.31
CA LEU A 17 -12.88 -1.42 -30.55
C LEU A 17 -14.18 -1.16 -31.33
N SER A 18 -15.34 -1.58 -30.80
CA SER A 18 -16.64 -1.40 -31.44
C SER A 18 -17.47 -0.40 -30.63
N GLY A 19 -18.01 0.60 -31.28
CA GLY A 19 -19.01 1.50 -30.70
C GLY A 19 -20.31 0.77 -30.33
N PRO A 20 -21.26 1.46 -29.66
CA PRO A 20 -22.57 0.90 -29.27
C PRO A 20 -23.36 0.27 -30.42
N ASP A 21 -23.05 0.66 -31.65
CA ASP A 21 -23.72 0.22 -32.89
C ASP A 21 -23.02 -0.97 -33.56
N GLY A 22 -22.00 -1.58 -32.90
CA GLY A 22 -21.20 -2.68 -33.46
C GLY A 22 -20.25 -2.28 -34.58
N ARG A 23 -20.08 -0.98 -34.85
CA ARG A 23 -19.10 -0.45 -35.81
C ARG A 23 -17.76 -0.23 -35.13
N PRO A 24 -16.62 -0.44 -35.84
CA PRO A 24 -15.31 -0.14 -35.25
C PRO A 24 -15.24 1.36 -34.91
N GLU A 25 -14.91 1.66 -33.65
CA GLU A 25 -14.79 3.03 -33.14
C GLU A 25 -13.50 3.72 -33.66
N HIS A 26 -12.61 2.91 -34.24
CA HIS A 26 -11.32 3.36 -34.80
C HIS A 26 -11.08 2.76 -36.18
N ASP A 27 -10.53 3.55 -37.08
CA ASP A 27 -10.14 3.16 -38.44
C ASP A 27 -8.79 2.40 -38.40
N ILE A 28 -8.74 1.27 -37.67
CA ILE A 28 -7.56 0.42 -37.54
C ILE A 28 -7.64 -0.65 -38.65
N PRO A 29 -6.65 -0.74 -39.55
CA PRO A 29 -6.65 -1.77 -40.59
C PRO A 29 -6.72 -3.19 -40.01
N PRO A 30 -7.50 -4.12 -40.59
CA PRO A 30 -7.65 -5.49 -40.08
C PRO A 30 -6.32 -6.22 -39.88
N LEU A 31 -5.36 -6.01 -40.78
CA LEU A 31 -4.02 -6.57 -40.72
C LEU A 31 -3.28 -6.16 -39.42
N VAL A 32 -3.46 -4.91 -38.98
CA VAL A 32 -2.85 -4.42 -37.74
C VAL A 32 -3.43 -5.14 -36.52
N LEU A 33 -4.74 -5.42 -36.51
CA LEU A 33 -5.38 -6.19 -35.47
C LEU A 33 -4.92 -7.65 -35.46
N GLU A 34 -4.78 -8.26 -36.64
CA GLU A 34 -4.27 -9.62 -36.80
C GLU A 34 -2.83 -9.73 -36.25
N MET A 35 -1.93 -8.84 -36.66
CA MET A 35 -0.55 -8.80 -36.15
C MET A 35 -0.49 -8.49 -34.65
N ALA A 36 -1.39 -7.64 -34.14
CA ALA A 36 -1.47 -7.36 -32.70
C ALA A 36 -1.90 -8.61 -31.91
N MET A 37 -2.81 -9.41 -32.45
CA MET A 37 -3.21 -10.69 -31.83
C MET A 37 -2.08 -11.72 -31.83
N GLU A 38 -1.24 -11.76 -32.87
CA GLU A 38 -0.07 -12.64 -32.90
C GLU A 38 0.97 -12.31 -31.82
N ILE A 39 1.09 -11.03 -31.45
CA ILE A 39 2.05 -10.55 -30.44
C ILE A 39 1.44 -10.57 -29.01
N GLU A 40 0.15 -10.77 -28.90
CA GLU A 40 -0.60 -10.57 -27.64
C GLU A 40 -0.02 -11.34 -26.45
N ASP A 41 0.36 -12.57 -26.63
CA ASP A 41 0.97 -13.44 -25.61
C ASP A 41 2.51 -13.39 -25.58
N ALA A 42 3.13 -12.55 -26.39
CA ALA A 42 4.57 -12.40 -26.37
C ALA A 42 5.04 -11.63 -25.12
N PRO A 43 6.13 -12.06 -24.45
CA PRO A 43 6.65 -11.34 -23.28
C PRO A 43 7.19 -9.96 -23.70
N ARG A 44 6.74 -8.88 -23.02
CA ARG A 44 7.20 -7.51 -23.30
C ARG A 44 8.64 -7.26 -22.85
N HIS A 45 9.02 -7.88 -21.73
CA HIS A 45 10.33 -7.75 -21.10
C HIS A 45 10.48 -8.86 -20.06
N LEU A 46 11.69 -9.07 -19.56
CA LEU A 46 11.94 -9.93 -18.41
C LEU A 46 11.24 -9.40 -17.18
N GLY A 47 10.76 -10.30 -16.32
CA GLY A 47 10.18 -9.94 -15.04
C GLY A 47 11.23 -9.31 -14.13
N ILE A 48 10.90 -8.21 -13.48
CA ILE A 48 11.76 -7.49 -12.55
C ILE A 48 11.25 -7.73 -11.13
N HIS A 49 12.15 -8.00 -10.18
CA HIS A 49 11.82 -8.04 -8.77
C HIS A 49 11.82 -6.61 -8.21
N SER A 50 10.74 -6.22 -7.53
CA SER A 50 10.55 -4.86 -7.04
C SER A 50 11.55 -4.42 -5.94
N GLY A 51 12.08 -5.37 -5.16
CA GLY A 51 12.97 -5.11 -4.04
C GLY A 51 14.24 -5.97 -4.05
N GLY A 52 14.41 -6.87 -5.02
CA GLY A 52 15.61 -7.71 -5.10
C GLY A 52 16.75 -7.00 -5.80
N MET A 53 17.92 -7.00 -5.18
CA MET A 53 19.14 -6.42 -5.72
C MET A 53 20.30 -7.42 -5.59
N VAL A 54 21.19 -7.45 -6.59
CA VAL A 54 22.43 -8.23 -6.54
C VAL A 54 23.59 -7.27 -6.33
N ILE A 55 24.47 -7.62 -5.40
CA ILE A 55 25.69 -6.86 -5.11
C ILE A 55 26.88 -7.78 -5.42
N CYS A 56 27.79 -7.31 -6.25
CA CYS A 56 29.01 -8.02 -6.66
C CYS A 56 30.25 -7.28 -6.18
N ASP A 57 31.35 -8.01 -6.07
CA ASP A 57 32.69 -7.47 -5.76
C ASP A 57 33.37 -6.79 -6.97
N ARG A 58 32.73 -6.92 -8.15
CA ARG A 58 33.17 -6.36 -9.44
C ARG A 58 31.96 -5.83 -10.21
N PRO A 59 32.16 -5.09 -11.30
CA PRO A 59 31.04 -4.65 -12.15
C PRO A 59 30.16 -5.82 -12.58
N VAL A 60 28.86 -5.74 -12.30
CA VAL A 60 27.92 -6.85 -12.54
C VAL A 60 27.85 -7.29 -14.00
N ILE A 61 28.15 -6.40 -14.95
CA ILE A 61 28.21 -6.70 -16.39
C ILE A 61 29.34 -7.70 -16.76
N GLU A 62 30.37 -7.83 -15.91
CA GLU A 62 31.44 -8.82 -16.09
C GLU A 62 30.97 -10.23 -15.69
N VAL A 63 29.87 -10.33 -14.94
CA VAL A 63 29.34 -11.60 -14.43
C VAL A 63 28.10 -12.02 -15.19
N CYS A 64 27.19 -11.08 -15.45
CA CYS A 64 25.89 -11.33 -16.03
C CYS A 64 25.52 -10.25 -17.07
N PRO A 65 24.91 -10.59 -18.20
CA PRO A 65 24.35 -9.61 -19.11
C PRO A 65 23.33 -8.70 -18.39
N VAL A 66 23.41 -7.41 -18.69
CA VAL A 66 22.54 -6.39 -18.08
C VAL A 66 21.88 -5.53 -19.17
N GLU A 67 20.72 -4.97 -18.85
CA GLU A 67 20.07 -3.91 -19.60
C GLU A 67 19.81 -2.69 -18.74
N TRP A 68 19.61 -1.52 -19.32
CA TRP A 68 19.24 -0.33 -18.57
C TRP A 68 17.78 -0.39 -18.13
N GLY A 69 17.56 -0.10 -16.86
CA GLY A 69 16.22 0.08 -16.33
C GLY A 69 15.56 1.36 -16.84
N ARG A 70 14.25 1.49 -16.64
CA ARG A 70 13.52 2.73 -16.94
C ARG A 70 13.89 3.87 -15.99
N MET A 71 14.32 3.56 -14.78
CA MET A 71 14.78 4.52 -13.81
C MET A 71 16.25 4.85 -14.12
N ARG A 72 16.58 6.15 -14.04
CA ARG A 72 17.95 6.62 -14.25
C ARG A 72 18.93 5.92 -13.32
N ASP A 73 20.13 5.64 -13.81
CA ASP A 73 21.25 5.03 -13.07
C ASP A 73 20.92 3.64 -12.48
N ARG A 74 20.03 2.89 -13.14
CA ARG A 74 19.68 1.51 -12.77
C ARG A 74 19.84 0.56 -13.93
N SER A 75 20.44 -0.61 -13.62
CA SER A 75 20.53 -1.73 -14.55
C SER A 75 19.71 -2.93 -14.04
N VAL A 76 19.29 -3.78 -14.96
CA VAL A 76 18.50 -4.99 -14.71
C VAL A 76 19.29 -6.19 -15.22
N LEU A 77 19.43 -7.22 -14.37
CA LEU A 77 20.04 -8.48 -14.75
C LEU A 77 19.16 -9.24 -15.74
N GLN A 78 19.78 -9.87 -16.74
CA GLN A 78 19.10 -10.74 -17.69
C GLN A 78 18.92 -12.17 -17.16
N TRP A 79 19.32 -12.47 -15.95
CA TRP A 79 19.19 -13.75 -15.27
C TRP A 79 18.08 -13.75 -14.23
N ASP A 80 17.40 -14.90 -14.11
CA ASP A 80 16.42 -15.10 -13.05
C ASP A 80 17.10 -15.48 -11.70
N LYS A 81 16.28 -15.70 -10.66
CA LYS A 81 16.80 -16.04 -9.33
C LYS A 81 17.57 -17.37 -9.30
N ASP A 82 17.17 -18.35 -10.15
CA ASP A 82 17.77 -19.67 -10.16
C ASP A 82 19.11 -19.63 -10.91
N ASP A 83 19.21 -18.83 -11.97
CA ASP A 83 20.46 -18.58 -12.69
C ASP A 83 21.45 -17.80 -11.79
N CYS A 84 20.98 -16.78 -11.08
CA CYS A 84 21.80 -16.05 -10.10
C CYS A 84 22.33 -16.98 -9.00
N ALA A 85 21.50 -17.85 -8.45
CA ALA A 85 21.90 -18.82 -7.44
C ALA A 85 22.92 -19.85 -7.98
N ALA A 86 22.73 -20.33 -9.23
CA ALA A 86 23.67 -21.24 -9.88
C ALA A 86 25.05 -20.60 -10.12
N ALA A 87 25.08 -19.29 -10.38
CA ALA A 87 26.31 -18.51 -10.53
C ALA A 87 26.93 -18.06 -9.19
N GLY A 88 26.33 -18.39 -8.05
CA GLY A 88 26.80 -17.97 -6.73
C GLY A 88 26.52 -16.52 -6.39
N LEU A 89 25.64 -15.85 -7.13
CA LEU A 89 25.22 -14.48 -6.84
C LEU A 89 24.20 -14.44 -5.71
N VAL A 90 24.42 -13.58 -4.74
CA VAL A 90 23.50 -13.37 -3.62
C VAL A 90 22.49 -12.27 -3.96
N LYS A 91 21.21 -12.61 -3.85
CA LYS A 91 20.14 -11.64 -3.97
C LYS A 91 19.80 -11.05 -2.60
N PHE A 92 19.97 -9.76 -2.46
CA PHE A 92 19.54 -8.99 -1.31
C PHE A 92 18.10 -8.51 -1.53
N ASP A 93 17.26 -8.67 -0.54
CA ASP A 93 15.88 -8.16 -0.57
C ASP A 93 15.82 -6.84 0.21
N LEU A 94 15.47 -5.77 -0.51
CA LEU A 94 15.38 -4.41 0.02
C LEU A 94 13.92 -3.96 0.16
N LEU A 95 12.97 -4.91 0.23
CA LEU A 95 11.58 -4.58 0.53
C LEU A 95 11.46 -4.01 1.95
N GLY A 96 10.55 -3.05 2.11
CA GLY A 96 10.28 -2.45 3.41
C GLY A 96 11.18 -1.27 3.80
N LEU A 97 12.16 -0.87 2.97
CA LEU A 97 13.03 0.27 3.28
C LEU A 97 12.25 1.55 3.53
N GLY A 98 11.19 1.82 2.76
CA GLY A 98 10.33 2.98 2.99
C GLY A 98 9.67 2.97 4.37
N MET A 99 9.25 1.79 4.85
CA MET A 99 8.70 1.67 6.21
C MET A 99 9.78 1.87 7.27
N LEU A 100 10.99 1.34 7.07
CA LEU A 100 12.10 1.59 7.99
C LEU A 100 12.41 3.09 8.09
N SER A 101 12.43 3.79 6.95
CA SER A 101 12.59 5.25 6.92
C SER A 101 11.44 5.97 7.66
N ALA A 102 10.19 5.53 7.46
CA ALA A 102 9.04 6.10 8.14
C ALA A 102 9.09 5.90 9.66
N LEU A 103 9.46 4.70 10.13
CA LEU A 103 9.60 4.39 11.55
C LEU A 103 10.76 5.19 12.18
N HIS A 104 11.90 5.26 11.49
CA HIS A 104 13.04 6.05 11.93
C HIS A 104 12.67 7.53 12.05
N GLY A 105 12.09 8.12 11.00
CA GLY A 105 11.63 9.50 11.01
C GLY A 105 10.57 9.77 12.09
N ALA A 106 9.65 8.83 12.34
CA ALA A 106 8.68 8.98 13.42
C ALA A 106 9.34 9.00 14.81
N VAL A 107 10.31 8.12 15.06
CA VAL A 107 11.08 8.09 16.32
C VAL A 107 11.90 9.38 16.49
N ASP A 108 12.53 9.87 15.43
CA ASP A 108 13.28 11.13 15.46
C ASP A 108 12.37 12.32 15.78
N LEU A 109 11.17 12.38 15.17
CA LEU A 109 10.18 13.43 15.47
C LEU A 109 9.71 13.37 16.93
N VAL A 110 9.51 12.19 17.49
CA VAL A 110 9.16 12.04 18.92
C VAL A 110 10.31 12.53 19.81
N ARG A 111 11.55 12.15 19.49
CA ARG A 111 12.74 12.61 20.21
C ARG A 111 12.86 14.14 20.16
N GLU A 112 12.72 14.72 18.98
CA GLU A 112 12.88 16.17 18.76
C GLU A 112 11.81 16.99 19.48
N HIS A 113 10.53 16.59 19.36
CA HIS A 113 9.42 17.40 19.84
C HIS A 113 8.94 17.05 21.25
N LYS A 114 9.17 15.81 21.72
CA LYS A 114 8.74 15.35 23.05
C LYS A 114 9.90 15.05 24.00
N GLY A 115 11.15 14.99 23.50
CA GLY A 115 12.31 14.59 24.30
C GLY A 115 12.27 13.15 24.80
N VAL A 116 11.47 12.28 24.13
CA VAL A 116 11.28 10.87 24.50
C VAL A 116 12.08 9.99 23.56
N GLU A 117 12.92 9.11 24.13
CA GLU A 117 13.62 8.09 23.36
C GLU A 117 12.75 6.83 23.25
N ILE A 118 12.50 6.39 22.03
CA ILE A 118 11.80 5.14 21.73
C ILE A 118 12.79 4.14 21.16
N ASP A 119 13.02 3.05 21.89
CA ASP A 119 13.75 1.90 21.38
C ASP A 119 12.76 0.87 20.83
N LEU A 120 12.70 0.76 19.50
CA LEU A 120 11.81 -0.19 18.84
C LEU A 120 12.12 -1.65 19.22
N ALA A 121 13.35 -1.97 19.66
CA ALA A 121 13.72 -3.34 20.05
C ALA A 121 13.11 -3.77 21.40
N THR A 122 12.74 -2.82 22.25
CA THR A 122 12.27 -3.08 23.61
C THR A 122 10.81 -2.66 23.84
N LEU A 123 10.03 -2.47 22.76
CA LEU A 123 8.62 -2.09 22.89
C LEU A 123 7.84 -3.11 23.73
N PRO A 124 7.08 -2.64 24.72
CA PRO A 124 6.26 -3.53 25.55
C PRO A 124 5.14 -4.16 24.72
N GLN A 125 4.76 -5.39 25.07
CA GLN A 125 3.55 -5.99 24.54
C GLN A 125 2.33 -5.26 25.15
N ASP A 126 1.42 -4.82 24.28
CA ASP A 126 0.30 -3.98 24.67
C ASP A 126 -1.01 -4.52 24.08
N ASP A 127 -1.98 -4.79 24.97
CA ASP A 127 -3.27 -5.33 24.59
C ASP A 127 -4.10 -4.35 23.75
N ASP A 128 -3.92 -3.04 23.91
CA ASP A 128 -4.62 -2.02 23.13
C ASP A 128 -4.14 -2.00 21.68
N VAL A 129 -2.84 -2.27 21.44
CA VAL A 129 -2.29 -2.48 20.09
C VAL A 129 -2.98 -3.69 19.44
N TYR A 130 -3.09 -4.81 20.14
CA TYR A 130 -3.78 -5.99 19.62
C TYR A 130 -5.28 -5.75 19.43
N ALA A 131 -5.92 -4.99 20.29
CA ALA A 131 -7.32 -4.59 20.13
C ALA A 131 -7.53 -3.72 18.87
N MET A 132 -6.63 -2.78 18.60
CA MET A 132 -6.62 -1.98 17.35
C MET A 132 -6.50 -2.90 16.12
N LEU A 133 -5.57 -3.85 16.15
CA LEU A 133 -5.37 -4.83 15.08
C LEU A 133 -6.61 -5.72 14.86
N CYS A 134 -7.27 -6.16 15.93
CA CYS A 134 -8.51 -6.95 15.84
C CYS A 134 -9.66 -6.18 15.17
N ARG A 135 -9.65 -4.84 15.21
CA ARG A 135 -10.61 -3.99 14.48
C ARG A 135 -10.20 -3.71 13.04
N ALA A 136 -9.06 -4.27 12.60
CA ALA A 136 -8.45 -3.99 11.28
C ALA A 136 -8.16 -2.49 11.04
N ASP A 137 -7.87 -1.76 12.10
CA ASP A 137 -7.44 -0.37 12.04
C ASP A 137 -5.94 -0.29 11.71
N THR A 138 -5.61 -0.61 10.46
CA THR A 138 -4.24 -0.87 10.02
C THR A 138 -3.82 -0.05 8.79
N VAL A 139 -4.50 1.06 8.51
CA VAL A 139 -4.05 2.00 7.46
C VAL A 139 -2.65 2.52 7.81
N GLY A 140 -1.71 2.36 6.88
CA GLY A 140 -0.31 2.74 7.05
C GLY A 140 0.53 1.78 7.89
N VAL A 141 -0.06 0.73 8.49
CA VAL A 141 0.68 -0.27 9.25
C VAL A 141 1.35 -1.27 8.30
N PHE A 142 2.64 -1.51 8.51
CA PHE A 142 3.43 -2.39 7.65
C PHE A 142 2.78 -3.75 7.42
N GLN A 143 2.80 -4.22 6.18
CA GLN A 143 2.45 -5.57 5.73
C GLN A 143 0.99 -6.01 5.96
N ILE A 144 0.22 -5.41 6.86
CA ILE A 144 -1.15 -5.83 7.21
C ILE A 144 -2.23 -4.81 6.81
N GLU A 145 -1.91 -3.96 5.85
CA GLU A 145 -2.78 -2.90 5.33
C GLU A 145 -3.53 -3.28 4.04
N SER A 146 -3.22 -4.44 3.44
CA SER A 146 -3.95 -4.90 2.27
C SER A 146 -5.36 -5.35 2.65
N ARG A 147 -6.31 -5.25 1.70
CA ARG A 147 -7.70 -5.67 1.93
C ARG A 147 -7.83 -7.09 2.47
N ALA A 148 -7.03 -8.03 1.94
CA ALA A 148 -7.06 -9.42 2.37
C ALA A 148 -6.63 -9.57 3.83
N GLN A 149 -5.59 -8.84 4.24
CA GLN A 149 -5.10 -8.83 5.61
C GLN A 149 -6.08 -8.14 6.55
N MET A 150 -6.56 -6.94 6.19
CA MET A 150 -7.59 -6.24 6.97
C MET A 150 -8.88 -7.06 7.14
N ALA A 151 -9.26 -7.86 6.14
CA ALA A 151 -10.41 -8.77 6.25
C ALA A 151 -10.12 -10.03 7.09
N THR A 152 -8.86 -10.37 7.32
CA THR A 152 -8.45 -11.54 8.11
C THR A 152 -8.26 -11.22 9.57
N LEU A 153 -7.76 -10.05 9.92
CA LEU A 153 -7.46 -9.62 11.29
C LEU A 153 -8.64 -9.77 12.28
N PRO A 154 -9.89 -9.33 11.98
CA PRO A 154 -11.03 -9.51 12.87
C PRO A 154 -11.39 -10.98 13.12
N ARG A 155 -11.03 -11.86 12.19
CA ARG A 155 -11.26 -13.30 12.25
C ARG A 155 -10.13 -14.03 12.96
N LEU A 156 -8.88 -13.62 12.72
CA LEU A 156 -7.68 -14.15 13.37
C LEU A 156 -7.61 -13.76 14.84
N LYS A 157 -8.00 -12.54 15.18
CA LYS A 157 -8.00 -11.98 16.55
C LYS A 157 -6.62 -12.13 17.20
N PRO A 158 -5.59 -11.42 16.70
CA PRO A 158 -4.26 -11.49 17.29
C PRO A 158 -4.27 -11.02 18.75
N ARG A 159 -3.53 -11.71 19.61
CA ARG A 159 -3.41 -11.41 21.06
C ARG A 159 -1.97 -11.44 21.55
N ARG A 160 -1.04 -11.88 20.72
CA ARG A 160 0.38 -12.01 21.02
C ARG A 160 1.20 -11.88 19.75
N PHE A 161 2.46 -11.58 19.90
CA PHE A 161 3.40 -11.36 18.78
C PHE A 161 3.40 -12.51 17.74
N TYR A 162 3.38 -13.78 18.22
CA TYR A 162 3.40 -14.92 17.30
C TYR A 162 2.16 -15.00 16.38
N ASP A 163 1.04 -14.42 16.79
CA ASP A 163 -0.15 -14.34 15.95
C ASP A 163 0.08 -13.42 14.73
N LEU A 164 0.92 -12.39 14.86
CA LEU A 164 1.34 -11.53 13.76
C LEU A 164 2.29 -12.27 12.82
N VAL A 165 3.19 -13.10 13.37
CA VAL A 165 4.06 -13.99 12.58
C VAL A 165 3.22 -14.90 11.69
N VAL A 166 2.16 -15.46 12.23
CA VAL A 166 1.21 -16.30 11.49
C VAL A 166 0.44 -15.49 10.45
N GLU A 167 -0.07 -14.30 10.78
CA GLU A 167 -0.80 -13.44 9.84
C GLU A 167 0.03 -13.12 8.60
N VAL A 168 1.28 -12.70 8.81
CA VAL A 168 2.24 -12.42 7.72
C VAL A 168 2.45 -13.64 6.83
N ALA A 169 2.48 -14.84 7.40
CA ALA A 169 2.66 -16.09 6.64
C ALA A 169 1.40 -16.56 5.92
N LEU A 170 0.20 -16.32 6.51
CA LEU A 170 -1.09 -16.76 5.96
C LEU A 170 -1.52 -15.94 4.75
N ILE A 171 -1.39 -14.62 4.82
CA ILE A 171 -1.90 -13.70 3.82
C ILE A 171 -0.74 -13.02 3.11
N ARG A 172 -0.40 -13.51 1.94
CA ARG A 172 0.74 -13.06 1.12
C ARG A 172 0.31 -12.62 -0.27
N PRO A 173 1.09 -11.73 -0.94
CA PRO A 173 0.95 -11.48 -2.37
C PRO A 173 1.19 -12.79 -3.16
N GLY A 174 0.24 -13.17 -4.00
CA GLY A 174 0.28 -14.40 -4.79
C GLY A 174 -0.91 -15.31 -4.52
N PRO A 175 -1.01 -16.46 -5.19
CA PRO A 175 -2.12 -17.36 -4.97
C PRO A 175 -2.10 -17.88 -3.52
N ILE A 176 -3.16 -17.61 -2.78
CA ILE A 176 -3.44 -18.28 -1.50
C ILE A 176 -3.75 -19.72 -1.85
N GLN A 177 -2.74 -20.58 -1.81
CA GLN A 177 -2.92 -21.97 -2.21
C GLN A 177 -3.11 -22.88 -1.00
N GLY A 178 -3.91 -23.93 -1.21
CA GLY A 178 -4.08 -25.02 -0.29
C GLY A 178 -5.15 -24.84 0.78
N GLY A 179 -5.96 -23.78 0.75
CA GLY A 179 -7.07 -23.61 1.70
C GLY A 179 -6.66 -23.52 3.16
N SER A 180 -5.39 -23.17 3.47
CA SER A 180 -4.84 -23.13 4.84
C SER A 180 -5.44 -22.04 5.73
N VAL A 181 -5.88 -20.93 5.14
CA VAL A 181 -6.41 -19.77 5.89
C VAL A 181 -7.67 -20.14 6.68
N HIS A 182 -8.66 -20.70 6.02
CA HIS A 182 -9.92 -21.05 6.66
C HIS A 182 -9.79 -22.12 7.75
N PRO A 183 -9.09 -23.24 7.56
CA PRO A 183 -8.85 -24.22 8.61
C PRO A 183 -8.09 -23.64 9.80
N TYR A 184 -7.06 -22.82 9.56
CA TYR A 184 -6.31 -22.18 10.63
C TYR A 184 -7.22 -21.31 11.50
N ILE A 185 -8.01 -20.41 10.89
CA ILE A 185 -8.93 -19.52 11.60
C ILE A 185 -9.99 -20.31 12.37
N ARG A 186 -10.59 -21.35 11.76
CA ARG A 186 -11.58 -22.19 12.45
C ARG A 186 -11.01 -22.92 13.67
N ARG A 187 -9.82 -23.51 13.54
CA ARG A 187 -9.12 -24.18 14.65
C ARG A 187 -8.74 -23.20 15.75
N ARG A 188 -8.24 -22.03 15.39
CA ARG A 188 -7.91 -20.97 16.34
C ARG A 188 -9.13 -20.48 17.13
N ASN A 189 -10.29 -20.37 16.49
CA ASN A 189 -11.53 -19.96 17.12
C ASN A 189 -12.32 -21.11 17.77
N GLY A 190 -11.77 -22.33 17.83
CA GLY A 190 -12.43 -23.50 18.42
C GLY A 190 -13.62 -24.06 17.61
N GLN A 191 -13.76 -23.64 16.36
CA GLN A 191 -14.83 -24.07 15.45
C GLN A 191 -14.50 -25.40 14.75
N GLU A 192 -13.23 -25.80 14.77
CA GLU A 192 -12.72 -27.06 14.21
C GLU A 192 -11.68 -27.64 15.18
N PRO A 193 -11.70 -28.96 15.45
CA PRO A 193 -10.68 -29.60 16.28
C PRO A 193 -9.31 -29.57 15.59
N ILE A 194 -8.25 -29.44 16.40
CA ILE A 194 -6.88 -29.58 15.89
C ILE A 194 -6.65 -31.06 15.61
N THR A 195 -6.36 -31.39 14.36
CA THR A 195 -6.10 -32.75 13.91
C THR A 195 -4.80 -32.83 13.12
N TYR A 196 -4.11 -33.94 13.29
CA TYR A 196 -2.89 -34.27 12.56
C TYR A 196 -3.13 -35.53 11.72
N LEU A 197 -2.52 -35.60 10.52
CA LEU A 197 -2.57 -36.82 9.70
C LEU A 197 -1.90 -38.03 10.38
N HIS A 198 -0.89 -37.74 11.22
CA HIS A 198 -0.23 -38.71 12.06
C HIS A 198 0.24 -38.05 13.36
N PRO A 199 0.23 -38.75 14.51
CA PRO A 199 0.63 -38.18 15.80
C PRO A 199 2.04 -37.56 15.82
N LEU A 200 2.99 -38.12 15.08
CA LEU A 200 4.35 -37.58 14.96
C LEU A 200 4.41 -36.13 14.42
N LEU A 201 3.36 -35.66 13.76
CA LEU A 201 3.29 -34.29 13.25
C LEU A 201 2.95 -33.24 14.31
N GLU A 202 2.58 -33.65 15.51
CA GLU A 202 2.29 -32.71 16.60
C GLU A 202 3.50 -31.85 16.94
N ASN A 203 4.71 -32.44 16.94
CA ASN A 203 5.95 -31.72 17.19
C ASN A 203 6.20 -30.61 16.15
N SER A 204 6.04 -30.92 14.88
CA SER A 204 6.31 -29.97 13.78
C SER A 204 5.18 -28.95 13.54
N LEU A 205 3.92 -29.31 13.81
CA LEU A 205 2.76 -28.50 13.44
C LEU A 205 1.95 -27.96 14.62
N GLY A 206 2.30 -28.31 15.86
CA GLY A 206 1.52 -27.91 17.04
C GLY A 206 1.34 -26.41 17.20
N LYS A 207 2.42 -25.64 16.99
CA LYS A 207 2.39 -24.17 17.11
C LYS A 207 1.56 -23.47 16.02
N THR A 208 1.26 -24.17 14.92
CA THR A 208 0.41 -23.68 13.83
C THR A 208 -0.91 -24.47 13.69
N LEU A 209 -1.36 -25.09 14.79
CA LEU A 209 -2.65 -25.76 14.91
C LEU A 209 -2.85 -26.89 13.86
N GLY A 210 -1.77 -27.61 13.53
CA GLY A 210 -1.78 -28.69 12.55
C GLY A 210 -1.76 -28.23 11.08
N ILE A 211 -1.50 -26.96 10.82
CA ILE A 211 -1.42 -26.39 9.48
C ILE A 211 0.04 -26.02 9.15
N PRO A 212 0.65 -26.57 8.08
CA PRO A 212 1.99 -26.15 7.68
C PRO A 212 1.96 -24.75 7.08
N LEU A 213 2.79 -23.84 7.60
CA LEU A 213 2.92 -22.45 7.19
C LEU A 213 4.36 -22.07 6.84
N PHE A 214 5.34 -22.69 7.49
CA PHE A 214 6.75 -22.31 7.42
C PHE A 214 7.61 -23.40 6.76
N GLN A 215 8.63 -23.00 6.01
CA GLN A 215 9.57 -23.94 5.36
C GLN A 215 10.29 -24.82 6.37
N GLU A 216 10.59 -24.29 7.54
CA GLU A 216 11.20 -25.01 8.66
C GLU A 216 10.29 -26.15 9.13
N GLN A 217 8.98 -25.96 9.08
CA GLN A 217 8.02 -27.03 9.41
C GLN A 217 8.07 -28.18 8.40
N LEU A 218 8.26 -27.90 7.10
CA LEU A 218 8.42 -28.94 6.09
C LEU A 218 9.65 -29.81 6.38
N MET A 219 10.77 -29.18 6.75
CA MET A 219 11.97 -29.91 7.14
C MET A 219 11.74 -30.74 8.40
N GLN A 220 11.11 -30.15 9.42
CA GLN A 220 10.80 -30.84 10.67
C GLN A 220 9.83 -32.01 10.45
N MET A 221 8.82 -31.85 9.59
CA MET A 221 7.92 -32.94 9.21
C MET A 221 8.69 -34.13 8.63
N ALA A 222 9.63 -33.88 7.69
CA ALA A 222 10.45 -34.95 7.10
C ALA A 222 11.33 -35.66 8.15
N ILE A 223 11.86 -34.93 9.11
CA ILE A 223 12.62 -35.48 10.26
C ILE A 223 11.70 -36.33 11.12
N ASP A 224 10.52 -35.81 11.50
CA ASP A 224 9.59 -36.46 12.43
C ASP A 224 8.97 -37.75 11.83
N VAL A 225 8.53 -37.71 10.54
CA VAL A 225 7.80 -38.83 9.94
C VAL A 225 8.69 -39.84 9.19
N ALA A 226 9.90 -39.41 8.75
CA ALA A 226 10.76 -40.27 7.92
C ALA A 226 12.21 -40.38 8.41
N GLY A 227 12.56 -39.77 9.55
CA GLY A 227 13.91 -39.87 10.11
C GLY A 227 14.99 -39.22 9.26
N PHE A 228 14.66 -38.19 8.53
CA PHE A 228 15.65 -37.44 7.77
C PHE A 228 16.65 -36.76 8.69
N THR A 229 17.89 -36.70 8.26
CA THR A 229 18.86 -35.76 8.85
C THR A 229 18.49 -34.33 8.45
N PRO A 230 18.92 -33.30 9.19
CA PRO A 230 18.69 -31.90 8.81
C PRO A 230 19.17 -31.57 7.39
N SER A 231 20.29 -32.17 6.95
CA SER A 231 20.82 -31.99 5.59
C SER A 231 19.91 -32.63 4.52
N GLU A 232 19.39 -33.83 4.76
CA GLU A 232 18.44 -34.48 3.85
C GLU A 232 17.13 -33.70 3.78
N ALA A 233 16.64 -33.18 4.90
CA ALA A 233 15.42 -32.38 4.97
C ALA A 233 15.56 -31.08 4.18
N ASP A 234 16.70 -30.40 4.26
CA ASP A 234 16.97 -29.19 3.47
C ASP A 234 17.10 -29.52 1.97
N GLN A 235 17.73 -30.63 1.62
CA GLN A 235 17.77 -31.11 0.24
C GLN A 235 16.38 -31.42 -0.32
N LEU A 236 15.48 -31.98 0.50
CA LEU A 236 14.09 -32.22 0.12
C LEU A 236 13.36 -30.90 -0.15
N ARG A 237 13.50 -29.94 0.74
CA ARG A 237 12.93 -28.58 0.60
C ARG A 237 13.39 -27.92 -0.70
N GLN A 238 14.69 -27.94 -0.99
CA GLN A 238 15.26 -27.37 -2.20
C GLN A 238 14.76 -28.09 -3.47
N ALA A 239 14.71 -29.43 -3.43
CA ALA A 239 14.26 -30.23 -4.58
C ALA A 239 12.79 -30.03 -4.90
N MET A 240 11.93 -29.91 -3.87
CA MET A 240 10.50 -29.66 -4.02
C MET A 240 10.21 -28.26 -4.55
N GLY A 241 11.01 -27.25 -4.18
CA GLY A 241 10.89 -25.87 -4.65
C GLY A 241 11.49 -25.60 -6.05
N SER A 242 12.20 -26.56 -6.65
CA SER A 242 12.88 -26.38 -7.93
C SER A 242 12.26 -27.19 -9.06
N LYS A 243 11.83 -26.54 -10.14
CA LYS A 243 11.27 -27.18 -11.34
C LYS A 243 12.31 -28.00 -12.13
N ARG A 244 13.60 -27.80 -11.90
CA ARG A 244 14.73 -28.38 -12.65
C ARG A 244 15.26 -29.72 -12.06
N SER A 245 14.73 -30.22 -10.95
CA SER A 245 15.33 -31.32 -10.16
C SER A 245 14.56 -32.64 -10.14
N ARG A 246 13.89 -33.06 -11.22
CA ARG A 246 13.07 -34.31 -11.24
C ARG A 246 13.79 -35.52 -10.68
N LYS A 247 15.03 -35.84 -11.14
CA LYS A 247 15.80 -36.99 -10.68
C LYS A 247 16.19 -36.93 -9.18
N ARG A 248 16.45 -35.71 -8.67
CA ARG A 248 16.75 -35.50 -7.25
C ARG A 248 15.49 -35.71 -6.42
N MET A 249 14.37 -35.19 -6.91
CA MET A 249 13.06 -35.35 -6.27
C MET A 249 12.62 -36.80 -6.15
N GLU A 250 12.78 -37.60 -7.20
CA GLU A 250 12.44 -39.03 -7.16
C GLU A 250 13.26 -39.82 -6.13
N ARG A 251 14.57 -39.57 -6.03
CA ARG A 251 15.43 -40.19 -5.00
C ARG A 251 15.00 -39.82 -3.59
N LEU A 252 14.73 -38.54 -3.34
CA LEU A 252 14.30 -38.05 -2.04
C LEU A 252 12.89 -38.55 -1.69
N ARG A 253 12.03 -38.72 -2.70
CA ARG A 253 10.71 -39.32 -2.53
C ARG A 253 10.83 -40.79 -2.05
N LEU A 254 11.64 -41.60 -2.71
CA LEU A 254 11.87 -42.99 -2.30
C LEU A 254 12.40 -43.06 -0.86
N ARG A 255 13.41 -42.24 -0.53
CA ARG A 255 13.98 -42.19 0.81
C ARG A 255 12.94 -41.73 1.87
N LEU A 256 12.01 -40.81 1.50
CA LEU A 256 10.93 -40.37 2.39
C LEU A 256 9.96 -41.51 2.68
N TYR A 257 9.54 -42.26 1.64
CA TYR A 257 8.62 -43.40 1.81
C TYR A 257 9.27 -44.55 2.60
N GLU A 258 10.54 -44.87 2.37
CA GLU A 258 11.30 -45.82 3.17
C GLU A 258 11.32 -45.44 4.64
N GLY A 259 11.68 -44.18 4.95
CA GLY A 259 11.72 -43.70 6.32
C GLY A 259 10.35 -43.61 7.00
N MET A 260 9.29 -43.31 6.25
CA MET A 260 7.91 -43.40 6.74
C MET A 260 7.51 -44.84 7.06
N ALA A 261 7.85 -45.78 6.18
CA ALA A 261 7.56 -47.22 6.40
C ALA A 261 8.26 -47.78 7.65
N GLU A 262 9.52 -47.38 7.91
CA GLU A 262 10.26 -47.73 9.13
C GLU A 262 9.56 -47.25 10.41
N ARG A 263 8.73 -46.20 10.29
CA ARG A 263 7.94 -45.60 11.39
C ARG A 263 6.47 -46.05 11.37
N GLY A 264 6.14 -47.04 10.58
CA GLY A 264 4.79 -47.59 10.48
C GLY A 264 3.80 -46.75 9.67
N ILE A 265 4.28 -45.76 8.91
CA ILE A 265 3.46 -44.87 8.09
C ILE A 265 3.51 -45.42 6.63
N THR A 266 2.43 -46.03 6.17
CA THR A 266 2.34 -46.65 4.86
C THR A 266 0.99 -46.35 4.17
N GLY A 267 0.87 -46.69 2.90
CA GLY A 267 -0.37 -46.55 2.13
C GLY A 267 -0.88 -45.12 2.02
N ASP A 268 -2.19 -44.95 2.07
CA ASP A 268 -2.87 -43.68 1.85
C ASP A 268 -2.37 -42.52 2.76
N ILE A 269 -1.94 -42.84 3.99
CA ILE A 269 -1.42 -41.83 4.90
C ILE A 269 -0.07 -41.28 4.41
N ALA A 270 0.80 -42.16 3.92
CA ALA A 270 2.10 -41.78 3.37
C ALA A 270 1.92 -40.93 2.10
N ASP A 271 0.97 -41.29 1.23
CA ASP A 271 0.65 -40.53 0.03
C ASP A 271 0.10 -39.16 0.36
N GLN A 272 -0.85 -39.05 1.28
CA GLN A 272 -1.40 -37.77 1.74
C GLN A 272 -0.35 -36.85 2.39
N LEU A 273 0.59 -37.43 3.16
CA LEU A 273 1.70 -36.68 3.74
C LEU A 273 2.62 -36.13 2.65
N PHE A 274 3.00 -36.98 1.69
CA PHE A 274 3.83 -36.56 0.57
C PHE A 274 3.17 -35.47 -0.25
N ASP A 275 1.90 -35.64 -0.62
CA ASP A 275 1.16 -34.65 -1.41
C ASP A 275 1.03 -33.30 -0.67
N LYS A 276 0.77 -33.31 0.64
CA LYS A 276 0.76 -32.08 1.46
C LYS A 276 2.13 -31.41 1.50
N MET A 277 3.20 -32.20 1.69
CA MET A 277 4.56 -31.67 1.70
C MET A 277 4.95 -31.10 0.34
N ALA A 278 4.62 -31.79 -0.75
CA ALA A 278 4.89 -31.35 -2.12
C ALA A 278 4.12 -30.08 -2.49
N ALA A 279 2.83 -30.02 -2.16
CA ALA A 279 2.02 -28.83 -2.36
C ALA A 279 2.56 -27.63 -1.58
N PHE A 280 3.02 -27.87 -0.35
CA PHE A 280 3.53 -26.84 0.52
C PHE A 280 4.94 -26.34 0.16
N ALA A 281 5.80 -27.19 -0.38
CA ALA A 281 7.19 -26.86 -0.70
C ALA A 281 7.36 -25.69 -1.68
N ASN A 282 6.37 -25.51 -2.58
CA ASN A 282 6.35 -24.37 -3.51
C ASN A 282 5.90 -23.06 -2.86
N TYR A 283 5.30 -23.11 -1.67
CA TYR A 283 4.64 -21.98 -1.02
C TYR A 283 5.13 -21.70 0.40
N GLY A 284 5.95 -22.56 0.97
CA GLY A 284 6.50 -22.39 2.30
C GLY A 284 7.20 -21.04 2.46
N PHE A 285 7.02 -20.39 3.61
CA PHE A 285 7.58 -19.11 3.95
C PHE A 285 8.62 -19.28 5.06
N PRO A 286 9.80 -18.64 5.01
CA PRO A 286 10.75 -18.73 6.12
C PRO A 286 10.15 -18.12 7.39
N GLU A 287 10.17 -18.88 8.49
CA GLU A 287 9.63 -18.41 9.78
C GLU A 287 10.40 -17.20 10.29
N SER A 288 11.73 -17.20 10.16
CA SER A 288 12.59 -16.09 10.53
C SER A 288 12.25 -14.79 9.79
N HIS A 289 11.93 -14.90 8.48
CA HIS A 289 11.49 -13.76 7.68
C HIS A 289 10.11 -13.25 8.16
N SER A 290 9.20 -14.17 8.47
CA SER A 290 7.89 -13.81 9.03
C SER A 290 8.02 -13.10 10.39
N VAL A 291 8.94 -13.56 11.25
CA VAL A 291 9.25 -12.92 12.54
C VAL A 291 9.78 -11.50 12.33
N SER A 292 10.72 -11.31 11.40
CA SER A 292 11.27 -9.98 11.09
C SER A 292 10.20 -9.01 10.61
N PHE A 293 9.26 -9.48 9.77
CA PHE A 293 8.15 -8.66 9.29
C PHE A 293 7.11 -8.40 10.38
N ALA A 294 6.79 -9.39 11.21
CA ALA A 294 5.89 -9.21 12.34
C ALA A 294 6.42 -8.19 13.35
N TYR A 295 7.74 -8.08 13.47
CA TYR A 295 8.37 -7.05 14.28
C TYR A 295 8.05 -5.64 13.75
N LEU A 296 8.17 -5.42 12.45
CA LEU A 296 7.80 -4.14 11.82
C LEU A 296 6.29 -3.88 11.88
N VAL A 297 5.47 -4.94 11.77
CA VAL A 297 4.02 -4.86 11.99
C VAL A 297 3.73 -4.31 13.38
N TYR A 298 4.35 -4.91 14.41
CA TYR A 298 4.10 -4.50 15.79
C TYR A 298 4.62 -3.08 16.07
N ALA A 299 5.84 -2.77 15.64
CA ALA A 299 6.44 -1.44 15.83
C ALA A 299 5.60 -0.33 15.15
N SER A 300 5.18 -0.53 13.91
CA SER A 300 4.33 0.43 13.20
C SER A 300 2.94 0.57 13.83
N SER A 301 2.37 -0.53 14.34
CA SER A 301 1.09 -0.51 15.06
C SER A 301 1.18 0.23 16.39
N TRP A 302 2.26 0.00 17.12
CA TRP A 302 2.52 0.67 18.39
C TRP A 302 2.67 2.18 18.20
N LEU A 303 3.46 2.61 17.21
CA LEU A 303 3.61 4.04 16.88
C LEU A 303 2.29 4.66 16.43
N LYS A 304 1.49 3.96 15.62
CA LYS A 304 0.17 4.44 15.20
C LYS A 304 -0.74 4.71 16.41
N LEU A 305 -0.71 3.85 17.41
CA LEU A 305 -1.56 3.97 18.59
C LEU A 305 -1.07 5.03 19.57
N HIS A 306 0.23 5.02 19.90
CA HIS A 306 0.79 5.84 20.99
C HIS A 306 1.35 7.18 20.52
N GLU A 307 1.84 7.25 19.28
CA GLU A 307 2.47 8.41 18.69
C GLU A 307 1.90 8.74 17.29
N PRO A 308 0.56 8.88 17.17
CA PRO A 308 -0.10 8.94 15.87
C PRO A 308 0.39 10.11 15.01
N ALA A 309 0.59 11.30 15.56
CA ALA A 309 1.07 12.44 14.78
C ALA A 309 2.45 12.17 14.16
N ALA A 310 3.40 11.63 14.95
CA ALA A 310 4.73 11.27 14.47
C ALA A 310 4.68 10.12 13.45
N PHE A 311 3.82 9.13 13.66
CA PHE A 311 3.61 8.03 12.73
C PHE A 311 3.14 8.53 11.36
N TYR A 312 2.11 9.37 11.30
CA TYR A 312 1.62 9.91 10.03
C TYR A 312 2.62 10.86 9.36
N ALA A 313 3.33 11.70 10.12
CA ALA A 313 4.38 12.55 9.58
C ALA A 313 5.53 11.73 8.98
N GLY A 314 5.97 10.67 9.66
CA GLY A 314 6.98 9.73 9.16
C GLY A 314 6.54 9.03 7.86
N LEU A 315 5.27 8.59 7.78
CA LEU A 315 4.72 7.99 6.56
C LEU A 315 4.62 8.99 5.39
N LEU A 316 4.26 10.23 5.67
CA LEU A 316 4.18 11.28 4.66
C LEU A 316 5.58 11.64 4.12
N ASN A 317 6.60 11.67 4.97
CA ASN A 317 7.98 11.94 4.59
C ASN A 317 8.63 10.79 3.80
N ALA A 318 8.20 9.56 4.03
CA ALA A 318 8.71 8.38 3.33
C ALA A 318 8.01 8.10 1.98
N GLN A 319 7.12 8.97 1.53
CA GLN A 319 6.46 8.81 0.22
C GLN A 319 7.47 8.97 -0.95
N PRO A 320 7.32 8.22 -2.05
CA PRO A 320 6.22 7.29 -2.37
C PRO A 320 6.45 5.89 -1.77
N MET A 321 5.59 5.46 -0.87
CA MET A 321 5.65 4.13 -0.26
C MET A 321 4.26 3.63 0.15
N GLY A 322 4.16 2.32 0.45
CA GLY A 322 2.96 1.70 1.00
C GLY A 322 1.75 1.68 0.06
N PHE A 323 0.62 1.30 0.62
CA PHE A 323 -0.64 1.12 -0.10
C PHE A 323 -1.40 2.45 -0.29
N TRP A 324 -1.28 3.36 0.68
CA TRP A 324 -2.14 4.52 0.81
C TRP A 324 -1.54 5.77 0.19
N SER A 325 -2.39 6.60 -0.37
CA SER A 325 -1.99 7.93 -0.85
C SER A 325 -1.76 8.87 0.34
N PRO A 326 -0.97 9.95 0.18
CA PRO A 326 -0.85 10.98 1.22
C PRO A 326 -2.20 11.50 1.71
N HIS A 327 -3.18 11.65 0.80
CA HIS A 327 -4.53 12.06 1.17
C HIS A 327 -5.22 11.06 2.10
N SER A 328 -5.20 9.77 1.75
CA SER A 328 -5.82 8.73 2.59
C SER A 328 -5.14 8.62 3.96
N LEU A 329 -3.81 8.79 4.04
CA LEU A 329 -3.08 8.84 5.31
C LEU A 329 -3.52 10.04 6.17
N ALA A 330 -3.67 11.22 5.56
CA ALA A 330 -4.14 12.41 6.26
C ALA A 330 -5.61 12.27 6.71
N GLN A 331 -6.47 11.64 5.91
CA GLN A 331 -7.85 11.36 6.32
C GLN A 331 -7.91 10.34 7.46
N ASP A 332 -7.04 9.33 7.44
CA ASP A 332 -6.93 8.37 8.54
C ASP A 332 -6.43 9.05 9.83
N ALA A 333 -5.43 9.91 9.74
CA ALA A 333 -4.96 10.75 10.85
C ALA A 333 -6.11 11.55 11.49
N ARG A 334 -6.93 12.20 10.65
CA ARG A 334 -8.10 12.98 11.12
C ARG A 334 -9.15 12.11 11.83
N ARG A 335 -9.43 10.91 11.31
CA ARG A 335 -10.34 9.94 11.96
C ARG A 335 -9.83 9.48 13.33
N HIS A 336 -8.51 9.53 13.53
CA HIS A 336 -7.86 9.27 14.83
C HIS A 336 -7.69 10.54 15.69
N GLY A 337 -8.33 11.64 15.32
CA GLY A 337 -8.28 12.90 16.08
C GLY A 337 -6.97 13.66 15.94
N VAL A 338 -6.10 13.30 15.00
CA VAL A 338 -4.88 14.06 14.70
C VAL A 338 -5.20 15.20 13.76
N VAL A 339 -4.88 16.41 14.17
CA VAL A 339 -5.00 17.61 13.33
C VAL A 339 -3.91 17.58 12.26
N VAL A 340 -4.28 17.82 11.01
CA VAL A 340 -3.34 17.96 9.89
C VAL A 340 -3.44 19.40 9.39
N ARG A 341 -2.30 20.07 9.23
CA ARG A 341 -2.21 21.47 8.78
C ARG A 341 -1.58 21.57 7.40
N THR A 342 -2.03 22.56 6.62
CA THR A 342 -1.43 22.90 5.32
C THR A 342 0.02 23.31 5.49
N PRO A 343 0.87 23.19 4.46
CA PRO A 343 2.21 23.75 4.54
C PRO A 343 2.14 25.27 4.70
N ASP A 344 3.08 25.83 5.46
CA ASP A 344 3.25 27.26 5.67
C ASP A 344 4.72 27.65 5.50
N LEU A 345 5.00 28.78 4.91
CA LEU A 345 6.36 29.18 4.58
C LEU A 345 7.23 29.44 5.82
N ALA A 346 6.64 29.92 6.92
CA ALA A 346 7.37 30.20 8.16
C ALA A 346 7.43 28.97 9.09
N ALA A 347 6.34 28.19 9.17
CA ALA A 347 6.21 27.10 10.14
C ALA A 347 6.68 25.73 9.61
N SER A 348 6.58 25.47 8.29
CA SER A 348 6.92 24.16 7.75
C SER A 348 8.42 23.96 7.55
N GLY A 349 8.90 22.74 7.79
CA GLY A 349 10.16 22.25 7.26
C GLY A 349 10.03 21.81 5.79
N ALA A 350 11.10 21.33 5.20
CA ALA A 350 11.07 20.69 3.88
C ALA A 350 10.14 19.47 3.89
N GLY A 351 10.24 18.62 4.91
CA GLY A 351 9.34 17.51 5.19
C GLY A 351 8.21 17.86 6.16
N ALA A 352 7.27 16.91 6.33
CA ALA A 352 6.23 17.02 7.36
C ALA A 352 6.85 16.96 8.76
N THR A 353 6.33 17.75 9.68
CA THR A 353 6.83 17.87 11.04
C THR A 353 5.68 17.91 12.05
N LEU A 354 6.02 17.95 13.34
CA LEU A 354 5.04 18.08 14.43
C LEU A 354 4.94 19.54 14.89
N GLU A 355 3.74 19.92 15.27
CA GLU A 355 3.45 21.24 15.82
C GLU A 355 2.58 21.07 17.07
N VAL A 356 2.90 21.78 18.15
CA VAL A 356 2.12 21.73 19.40
C VAL A 356 0.67 22.13 19.12
N CYS A 357 -0.27 21.27 19.49
CA CYS A 357 -1.69 21.42 19.19
C CYS A 357 -2.51 20.67 20.25
N PRO A 358 -2.92 21.36 21.33
CA PRO A 358 -3.61 20.71 22.46
C PRO A 358 -4.93 20.00 22.08
N GLU A 359 -5.60 20.45 21.02
CA GLU A 359 -6.83 19.86 20.49
C GLU A 359 -6.58 18.59 19.66
N SER A 360 -5.34 18.34 19.23
CA SER A 360 -4.95 17.14 18.50
C SER A 360 -4.69 15.98 19.43
N HIS A 361 -5.06 14.78 19.00
CA HIS A 361 -4.75 13.56 19.75
C HIS A 361 -3.23 13.43 19.98
N GLY A 362 -2.83 13.21 21.21
CA GLY A 362 -1.42 13.21 21.61
C GLY A 362 -0.77 14.58 21.74
N GLY A 363 -1.55 15.68 21.61
CA GLY A 363 -1.08 17.06 21.83
C GLY A 363 -0.26 17.66 20.68
N PHE A 364 -0.18 16.98 19.53
CA PHE A 364 0.57 17.43 18.36
C PHE A 364 -0.24 17.30 17.07
N ALA A 365 -0.17 18.32 16.22
CA ALA A 365 -0.64 18.28 14.85
C ALA A 365 0.47 17.84 13.91
N VAL A 366 0.11 17.31 12.75
CA VAL A 366 1.01 17.13 11.61
C VAL A 366 0.97 18.38 10.75
N ARG A 367 2.08 19.08 10.62
CA ARG A 367 2.27 20.17 9.65
C ARG A 367 2.85 19.57 8.36
N LEU A 368 2.18 19.74 7.22
CA LEU A 368 2.72 19.28 5.93
C LEU A 368 3.98 20.06 5.56
N GLY A 369 4.95 19.37 4.96
CA GLY A 369 6.20 19.96 4.53
C GLY A 369 6.05 20.79 3.25
N ILE A 370 6.95 21.76 3.06
CA ILE A 370 7.06 22.59 1.84
C ILE A 370 7.28 21.69 0.61
N GLY A 371 8.04 20.59 0.74
CA GLY A 371 8.29 19.64 -0.33
C GLY A 371 7.06 18.89 -0.84
N SER A 372 5.93 18.92 -0.11
CA SER A 372 4.65 18.38 -0.58
C SER A 372 4.03 19.20 -1.71
N VAL A 373 4.50 20.43 -1.92
CA VAL A 373 3.96 21.35 -2.94
C VAL A 373 4.33 20.86 -4.34
N ARG A 374 3.32 20.80 -5.18
CA ARG A 374 3.44 20.31 -6.56
C ARG A 374 4.54 21.01 -7.34
N GLY A 375 5.46 20.20 -7.88
CA GLY A 375 6.54 20.69 -8.75
C GLY A 375 7.69 21.38 -8.03
N LEU A 376 7.65 21.50 -6.70
CA LEU A 376 8.73 22.16 -5.95
C LEU A 376 9.95 21.25 -5.82
N GLY A 377 9.73 19.98 -5.43
CA GLY A 377 10.82 19.02 -5.19
C GLY A 377 11.50 19.19 -3.83
N SER A 378 12.25 18.16 -3.42
CA SER A 378 12.97 18.14 -2.14
C SER A 378 14.06 19.21 -2.07
N ASP A 379 14.86 19.33 -3.13
CA ASP A 379 16.05 20.20 -3.13
C ASP A 379 15.70 21.67 -2.92
N VAL A 380 14.65 22.16 -3.61
CA VAL A 380 14.18 23.54 -3.44
C VAL A 380 13.52 23.74 -2.09
N ALA A 381 12.77 22.74 -1.58
CA ALA A 381 12.16 22.81 -0.26
C ALA A 381 13.20 22.88 0.86
N GLU A 382 14.25 22.06 0.77
CA GLU A 382 15.39 22.09 1.70
C GLU A 382 16.15 23.42 1.62
N HIS A 383 16.34 23.96 0.41
CA HIS A 383 16.99 25.26 0.26
C HIS A 383 16.15 26.37 0.90
N ILE A 384 14.82 26.38 0.73
CA ILE A 384 13.93 27.34 1.39
C ILE A 384 14.07 27.25 2.91
N GLU A 385 14.06 26.05 3.47
CA GLU A 385 14.20 25.83 4.90
C GLU A 385 15.56 26.30 5.44
N LEU A 386 16.64 25.87 4.79
CA LEU A 386 18.02 26.23 5.19
C LEU A 386 18.27 27.74 5.09
N GLU A 387 17.74 28.39 4.05
CA GLU A 387 17.87 29.83 3.86
C GLU A 387 17.11 30.61 4.95
N ARG A 388 15.90 30.13 5.30
CA ARG A 388 15.14 30.69 6.43
C ARG A 388 15.89 30.53 7.76
N GLN A 389 16.47 29.34 8.02
CA GLN A 389 17.24 29.08 9.24
C GLN A 389 18.48 29.99 9.36
N ARG A 390 19.13 30.33 8.23
CA ARG A 390 20.34 31.16 8.21
C ARG A 390 20.08 32.64 8.30
N HIS A 391 19.02 33.11 7.64
CA HIS A 391 18.79 34.56 7.43
C HIS A 391 17.46 35.07 8.01
N GLY A 392 16.74 34.20 8.76
CA GLY A 392 15.44 34.51 9.34
C GLY A 392 14.28 34.42 8.35
N ASP A 393 13.07 34.67 8.87
CA ASP A 393 11.84 34.54 8.11
C ASP A 393 11.83 35.43 6.86
N TYR A 394 11.09 34.98 5.86
CA TYR A 394 10.83 35.75 4.66
C TYR A 394 9.84 36.87 4.99
N ARG A 395 10.08 38.10 4.46
CA ARG A 395 9.23 39.24 4.71
C ARG A 395 7.96 39.28 3.86
N ASP A 396 8.10 38.80 2.62
CA ASP A 396 7.05 38.73 1.61
C ASP A 396 7.46 37.77 0.46
N ILE A 397 6.59 37.60 -0.53
CA ILE A 397 6.85 36.73 -1.68
C ILE A 397 8.02 37.26 -2.54
N GLU A 398 8.23 38.56 -2.60
CA GLU A 398 9.35 39.15 -3.34
C GLU A 398 10.70 38.82 -2.69
N ASP A 399 10.77 38.91 -1.34
CA ASP A 399 11.95 38.51 -0.57
C ASP A 399 12.27 37.03 -0.76
N LEU A 400 11.25 36.16 -0.78
CA LEU A 400 11.41 34.73 -1.08
C LEU A 400 12.06 34.53 -2.46
N VAL A 401 11.52 35.14 -3.51
CA VAL A 401 12.04 34.97 -4.91
C VAL A 401 13.46 35.51 -5.04
N ARG A 402 13.80 36.56 -4.29
CA ARG A 402 15.16 37.13 -4.31
C ARG A 402 16.17 36.25 -3.60
N ARG A 403 15.76 35.63 -2.49
CA ARG A 403 16.61 34.72 -1.71
C ARG A 403 16.73 33.34 -2.34
N ILE A 404 15.71 32.88 -3.07
CA ILE A 404 15.64 31.58 -3.73
C ILE A 404 15.37 31.79 -5.25
N PRO A 405 16.38 32.21 -6.01
CA PRO A 405 16.20 32.64 -7.40
C PRO A 405 15.82 31.50 -8.38
N GLU A 406 15.96 30.23 -7.99
CA GLU A 406 15.55 29.08 -8.75
C GLU A 406 14.04 28.80 -8.73
N ILE A 407 13.28 29.44 -7.84
CA ILE A 407 11.82 29.27 -7.81
C ILE A 407 11.20 29.82 -9.10
N THR A 408 10.44 28.96 -9.76
CA THR A 408 9.72 29.31 -10.99
C THR A 408 8.31 29.83 -10.71
N LEU A 409 7.73 30.56 -11.65
CA LEU A 409 6.34 31.02 -11.53
C LEU A 409 5.35 29.87 -11.26
N PRO A 410 5.37 28.72 -11.97
CA PRO A 410 4.47 27.60 -11.66
C PRO A 410 4.62 27.07 -10.22
N GLN A 411 5.82 27.10 -9.63
CA GLN A 411 6.06 26.70 -8.25
C GLN A 411 5.47 27.73 -7.27
N LEU A 412 5.65 29.02 -7.51
CA LEU A 412 5.00 30.08 -6.72
C LEU A 412 3.47 30.02 -6.78
N GLU A 413 2.91 29.76 -7.97
CA GLU A 413 1.47 29.56 -8.13
C GLU A 413 0.98 28.34 -7.35
N ALA A 414 1.75 27.24 -7.31
CA ALA A 414 1.43 26.07 -6.52
C ALA A 414 1.53 26.34 -5.01
N MET A 415 2.55 27.10 -4.57
CA MET A 415 2.68 27.53 -3.17
C MET A 415 1.50 28.41 -2.75
N ALA A 416 1.14 29.40 -3.55
CA ALA A 416 -0.01 30.29 -3.29
C ALA A 416 -1.33 29.50 -3.23
N THR A 417 -1.53 28.58 -4.19
CA THR A 417 -2.72 27.71 -4.25
C THR A 417 -2.78 26.78 -3.05
N GLY A 418 -1.64 26.28 -2.57
CA GLY A 418 -1.52 25.44 -1.37
C GLY A 418 -1.65 26.19 -0.04
N GLY A 419 -1.75 27.52 -0.08
CA GLY A 419 -1.95 28.34 1.11
C GLY A 419 -0.68 28.66 1.92
N LEU A 420 0.53 28.47 1.36
CA LEU A 420 1.80 28.65 2.06
C LEU A 420 2.03 30.09 2.57
N PHE A 421 1.33 31.06 2.00
CA PHE A 421 1.47 32.49 2.33
C PHE A 421 0.37 33.02 3.27
N GLY A 422 -0.50 32.08 3.75
CA GLY A 422 -1.65 32.44 4.57
C GLY A 422 -1.27 32.88 5.98
N GLU A 423 -0.64 31.97 6.73
CA GLU A 423 -0.27 32.26 8.13
C GLU A 423 0.90 33.25 8.21
N CYS A 424 1.93 33.09 7.36
CA CYS A 424 3.12 33.93 7.40
C CYS A 424 2.93 35.38 6.91
N PHE A 425 2.09 35.61 5.90
CA PHE A 425 1.89 36.96 5.32
C PHE A 425 0.45 37.46 5.43
N GLY A 426 -0.46 36.69 6.01
CA GLY A 426 -1.87 37.06 6.14
C GLY A 426 -2.61 37.15 4.80
N MET A 427 -2.14 36.46 3.77
CA MET A 427 -2.68 36.54 2.40
C MET A 427 -3.70 35.46 2.12
N GLU A 428 -4.86 35.85 1.60
CA GLU A 428 -5.80 34.89 1.01
C GLU A 428 -5.22 34.23 -0.26
N ARG A 429 -5.58 32.99 -0.55
CA ARG A 429 -4.97 32.20 -1.66
C ARG A 429 -5.09 32.88 -3.01
N ARG A 430 -6.24 33.48 -3.32
CA ARG A 430 -6.44 34.24 -4.59
C ARG A 430 -5.57 35.47 -4.66
N GLU A 431 -5.41 36.16 -3.55
CA GLU A 431 -4.51 37.30 -3.40
C GLU A 431 -3.05 36.88 -3.56
N ALA A 432 -2.64 35.82 -2.88
CA ALA A 432 -1.29 35.24 -3.00
C ALA A 432 -0.98 34.81 -4.43
N LEU A 433 -1.94 34.20 -5.12
CA LEU A 433 -1.79 33.78 -6.51
C LEU A 433 -1.60 34.98 -7.46
N TRP A 434 -2.34 36.08 -7.22
CA TRP A 434 -2.15 37.33 -7.96
C TRP A 434 -0.76 37.90 -7.72
N ALA A 435 -0.32 37.97 -6.46
CA ALA A 435 0.98 38.53 -6.08
C ALA A 435 2.14 37.67 -6.61
N ALA A 436 1.99 36.36 -6.69
CA ALA A 436 2.99 35.42 -7.23
C ALA A 436 3.38 35.78 -8.68
N GLY A 437 2.43 36.18 -9.51
CA GLY A 437 2.68 36.60 -10.90
C GLY A 437 3.55 37.86 -11.02
N ALA A 438 3.40 38.82 -10.09
CA ALA A 438 4.24 40.00 -10.02
C ALA A 438 5.61 39.68 -9.39
N ALA A 439 5.62 38.98 -8.27
CA ALA A 439 6.84 38.59 -7.54
C ALA A 439 7.81 37.75 -8.38
N ALA A 440 7.31 36.88 -9.24
CA ALA A 440 8.14 36.07 -10.13
C ALA A 440 9.05 36.87 -11.08
N ARG A 441 8.74 38.17 -11.27
CA ARG A 441 9.55 39.09 -12.07
C ARG A 441 10.60 39.83 -11.24
N SER A 442 10.51 39.78 -9.90
CA SER A 442 11.45 40.44 -9.00
C SER A 442 12.70 39.58 -8.81
N ARG A 443 13.70 39.81 -9.66
CA ARG A 443 14.99 39.12 -9.62
C ARG A 443 16.07 39.96 -8.98
N VAL A 444 17.16 39.32 -8.55
CA VAL A 444 18.31 39.99 -7.90
C VAL A 444 18.93 41.08 -8.77
N ASP A 445 18.85 40.95 -10.11
CA ASP A 445 19.34 41.93 -11.09
C ASP A 445 18.43 43.16 -11.27
N ARG A 446 17.27 43.20 -10.62
CA ARG A 446 16.33 44.33 -10.65
C ARG A 446 16.29 45.05 -9.30
N LEU A 447 16.03 46.38 -9.36
CA LEU A 447 15.84 47.18 -8.14
C LEU A 447 14.58 46.74 -7.40
N PRO A 448 14.64 46.63 -6.05
CA PRO A 448 13.47 46.31 -5.24
C PRO A 448 12.35 47.33 -5.41
N GLY A 449 11.09 46.85 -5.39
CA GLY A 449 9.92 47.74 -5.42
C GLY A 449 9.58 48.35 -6.79
N LEU A 450 10.21 47.91 -7.88
CA LEU A 450 9.88 48.42 -9.23
C LEU A 450 8.60 47.80 -9.83
N GLU A 451 8.13 46.68 -9.29
CA GLU A 451 6.93 45.99 -9.78
C GLU A 451 5.67 46.63 -9.18
N SER A 452 4.82 47.20 -10.02
CA SER A 452 3.66 48.02 -9.61
C SER A 452 2.38 47.23 -9.35
N ALA A 453 2.41 45.88 -9.39
CA ALA A 453 1.21 45.05 -9.33
C ALA A 453 1.24 44.02 -8.18
N THR A 454 1.94 44.31 -7.08
CA THR A 454 2.04 43.41 -5.91
C THR A 454 0.80 43.45 -5.02
N VAL A 455 -0.01 44.49 -5.09
CA VAL A 455 -1.26 44.60 -4.32
C VAL A 455 -2.41 44.05 -5.16
N ALA A 456 -2.99 42.96 -4.67
CA ALA A 456 -4.16 42.36 -5.30
C ALA A 456 -5.40 43.25 -5.16
N PRO A 457 -6.29 43.31 -6.16
CA PRO A 457 -7.62 43.85 -5.97
C PRO A 457 -8.40 43.01 -4.96
N THR A 458 -9.48 43.58 -4.40
CA THR A 458 -10.38 42.81 -3.54
C THR A 458 -10.97 41.65 -4.34
N LEU A 459 -10.53 40.42 -4.01
CA LEU A 459 -11.01 39.18 -4.65
C LEU A 459 -12.00 38.50 -3.71
N PRO A 460 -13.05 37.81 -4.25
CA PRO A 460 -13.95 37.03 -3.41
C PRO A 460 -13.20 35.92 -2.71
N GLY A 461 -13.56 35.59 -1.47
CA GLY A 461 -13.03 34.47 -0.72
C GLY A 461 -13.29 33.13 -1.43
N MET A 462 -12.64 32.08 -0.99
CA MET A 462 -12.87 30.71 -1.48
C MET A 462 -13.85 29.99 -0.57
N GLU A 463 -14.80 29.29 -1.18
CA GLU A 463 -15.67 28.36 -0.47
C GLU A 463 -14.88 27.16 0.06
N PRO A 464 -15.30 26.50 1.16
CA PRO A 464 -14.58 25.37 1.75
C PRO A 464 -14.24 24.25 0.76
N ILE A 465 -15.15 23.96 -0.19
CA ILE A 465 -14.91 22.99 -1.24
C ILE A 465 -13.82 23.45 -2.23
N GLU A 466 -13.79 24.74 -2.56
CA GLU A 466 -12.74 25.30 -3.43
C GLU A 466 -11.37 25.23 -2.75
N VAL A 467 -11.32 25.48 -1.43
CA VAL A 467 -10.10 25.33 -0.62
C VAL A 467 -9.60 23.87 -0.65
N ALA A 468 -10.49 22.89 -0.42
CA ALA A 468 -10.12 21.48 -0.45
C ALA A 468 -9.63 21.02 -1.84
N VAL A 469 -10.23 21.54 -2.92
CA VAL A 469 -9.78 21.30 -4.30
C VAL A 469 -8.40 21.89 -4.54
N ALA A 470 -8.17 23.11 -4.09
CA ALA A 470 -6.88 23.78 -4.19
C ALA A 470 -5.78 23.02 -3.43
N ASP A 471 -6.08 22.54 -2.22
CA ASP A 471 -5.18 21.71 -1.42
C ASP A 471 -4.83 20.41 -2.14
N LEU A 472 -5.83 19.68 -2.64
CA LEU A 472 -5.62 18.45 -3.39
C LEU A 472 -4.78 18.67 -4.65
N TRP A 473 -5.00 19.78 -5.34
CA TRP A 473 -4.21 20.12 -6.53
C TRP A 473 -2.77 20.48 -6.16
N ALA A 474 -2.58 21.27 -5.12
CA ALA A 474 -1.28 21.84 -4.75
C ALA A 474 -0.38 20.84 -4.01
N THR A 475 -0.94 20.06 -3.09
CA THR A 475 -0.16 19.16 -2.20
C THR A 475 -0.55 17.68 -2.30
N GLY A 476 -1.63 17.37 -3.00
CA GLY A 476 -2.20 16.04 -3.01
C GLY A 476 -2.93 15.64 -1.73
N VAL A 477 -3.09 16.56 -0.78
CA VAL A 477 -3.74 16.35 0.53
C VAL A 477 -4.72 17.48 0.80
N ALA A 478 -5.93 17.18 1.23
CA ALA A 478 -6.88 18.17 1.76
C ALA A 478 -6.97 17.99 3.29
N PRO A 479 -6.28 18.83 4.07
CA PRO A 479 -6.21 18.68 5.52
C PRO A 479 -7.53 18.96 6.23
N THR A 480 -8.35 19.84 5.69
CA THR A 480 -9.54 20.39 6.36
C THR A 480 -10.84 19.67 6.01
N GLY A 481 -10.87 18.81 4.99
CA GLY A 481 -12.10 18.14 4.56
C GLY A 481 -11.86 16.92 3.67
N HIS A 482 -12.90 16.09 3.56
CA HIS A 482 -12.94 15.02 2.59
C HIS A 482 -13.92 15.41 1.47
N PRO A 483 -13.65 15.06 0.19
CA PRO A 483 -14.54 15.44 -0.93
C PRO A 483 -16.01 15.06 -0.74
N THR A 484 -16.30 13.92 -0.12
CA THR A 484 -17.68 13.48 0.15
C THR A 484 -18.34 14.27 1.28
N GLN A 485 -17.58 14.84 2.21
CA GLN A 485 -18.10 15.67 3.30
C GLN A 485 -18.87 16.88 2.76
N PHE A 486 -18.36 17.51 1.71
CA PHE A 486 -19.02 18.66 1.06
C PHE A 486 -20.27 18.30 0.28
N LEU A 487 -20.46 17.01 0.02
CA LEU A 487 -21.64 16.46 -0.66
C LEU A 487 -22.60 15.76 0.30
N ARG A 488 -22.31 15.74 1.62
CA ARG A 488 -22.99 14.90 2.61
C ARG A 488 -24.49 15.16 2.65
N GLU A 489 -24.92 16.41 2.71
CA GLU A 489 -26.33 16.79 2.73
C GLU A 489 -27.09 16.18 1.53
N ARG A 490 -26.55 16.36 0.33
CA ARG A 490 -27.13 15.79 -0.90
C ARG A 490 -27.10 14.27 -0.90
N LEU A 491 -26.02 13.65 -0.38
CA LEU A 491 -25.92 12.20 -0.30
C LEU A 491 -26.92 11.63 0.71
N ASP A 492 -27.18 12.32 1.81
CA ASP A 492 -28.18 11.94 2.81
C ASP A 492 -29.61 12.02 2.25
N GLU A 493 -29.94 13.05 1.48
CA GLU A 493 -31.20 13.15 0.74
C GLU A 493 -31.41 11.98 -0.23
N MET A 494 -30.34 11.47 -0.81
CA MET A 494 -30.34 10.28 -1.68
C MET A 494 -30.38 8.96 -0.92
N GLY A 495 -30.36 8.98 0.42
CA GLY A 495 -30.32 7.78 1.27
C GLY A 495 -28.98 7.05 1.24
N VAL A 496 -27.89 7.75 0.97
CA VAL A 496 -26.53 7.17 0.95
C VAL A 496 -26.00 7.01 2.37
N VAL A 497 -25.59 5.79 2.70
CA VAL A 497 -25.10 5.41 4.03
C VAL A 497 -23.59 5.66 4.11
N THR A 498 -23.11 6.23 5.23
CA THR A 498 -21.69 6.42 5.52
C THR A 498 -21.00 5.11 5.88
N ALA A 499 -19.67 5.05 5.72
CA ALA A 499 -18.86 3.88 6.08
C ALA A 499 -19.08 3.45 7.54
N GLU A 500 -19.09 4.40 8.47
CA GLU A 500 -19.29 4.16 9.89
C GLU A 500 -20.64 3.47 10.18
N ARG A 501 -21.70 3.90 9.52
CA ARG A 501 -23.05 3.34 9.72
C ARG A 501 -23.25 1.95 9.14
N LEU A 502 -22.38 1.50 8.22
CA LEU A 502 -22.49 0.17 7.59
C LEU A 502 -22.36 -0.98 8.59
N ALA A 503 -21.68 -0.78 9.71
CA ALA A 503 -21.54 -1.81 10.75
C ALA A 503 -22.85 -2.09 11.49
N THR A 504 -23.72 -1.08 11.64
CA THR A 504 -24.89 -1.10 12.53
C THR A 504 -26.23 -1.02 11.83
N ILE A 505 -26.31 -0.49 10.61
CA ILE A 505 -27.59 -0.28 9.91
C ILE A 505 -28.33 -1.59 9.65
N ASP A 506 -29.60 -1.66 9.98
CA ASP A 506 -30.46 -2.80 9.67
C ASP A 506 -31.02 -2.66 8.24
N ALA A 507 -30.23 -3.04 7.26
CA ALA A 507 -30.60 -3.04 5.85
C ALA A 507 -29.87 -4.15 5.10
N THR A 508 -30.55 -4.76 4.12
CA THR A 508 -29.96 -5.78 3.24
C THR A 508 -29.34 -5.17 1.98
N LYS A 509 -29.83 -4.01 1.55
CA LYS A 509 -29.34 -3.25 0.40
C LYS A 509 -29.16 -1.80 0.79
N VAL A 510 -28.05 -1.23 0.38
CA VAL A 510 -27.66 0.14 0.70
C VAL A 510 -27.13 0.86 -0.52
N TRP A 511 -27.21 2.18 -0.50
CA TRP A 511 -26.41 3.06 -1.32
C TRP A 511 -25.21 3.54 -0.51
N VAL A 512 -24.04 3.52 -1.12
CA VAL A 512 -22.80 4.07 -0.56
C VAL A 512 -22.10 4.93 -1.60
N ALA A 513 -21.34 5.90 -1.14
CA ALA A 513 -20.59 6.79 -2.03
C ALA A 513 -19.18 7.02 -1.47
N GLY A 514 -18.21 7.21 -2.35
CA GLY A 514 -16.85 7.51 -1.91
C GLY A 514 -15.88 7.70 -3.06
N VAL A 515 -14.72 8.22 -2.70
CA VAL A 515 -13.56 8.30 -3.58
C VAL A 515 -12.95 6.91 -3.71
N VAL A 516 -12.60 6.50 -4.93
CA VAL A 516 -11.98 5.20 -5.16
C VAL A 516 -10.50 5.28 -4.80
N THR A 517 -10.12 4.65 -3.70
CA THR A 517 -8.73 4.57 -3.27
C THR A 517 -7.95 3.48 -3.98
N HIS A 518 -8.57 2.30 -4.13
CA HIS A 518 -7.92 1.11 -4.70
C HIS A 518 -8.85 0.30 -5.59
N ARG A 519 -8.27 -0.31 -6.62
CA ARG A 519 -8.89 -1.35 -7.45
C ARG A 519 -7.94 -2.53 -7.52
N GLN A 520 -8.45 -3.74 -7.22
CA GLN A 520 -7.67 -4.98 -7.27
C GLN A 520 -8.47 -6.06 -7.98
N ARG A 521 -7.84 -6.75 -8.92
CA ARG A 521 -8.41 -7.91 -9.62
C ARG A 521 -7.43 -9.07 -9.55
N PRO A 522 -7.35 -9.77 -8.40
CA PRO A 522 -6.42 -10.87 -8.23
C PRO A 522 -6.75 -12.01 -9.21
N ALA A 523 -5.71 -12.62 -9.80
CA ALA A 523 -5.88 -13.77 -10.70
C ALA A 523 -6.62 -14.95 -10.03
N THR A 524 -6.44 -15.10 -8.71
CA THR A 524 -7.07 -16.15 -7.89
C THR A 524 -8.56 -15.91 -7.60
N ALA A 525 -9.08 -14.72 -7.85
CA ALA A 525 -10.47 -14.36 -7.54
C ALA A 525 -11.46 -14.63 -8.69
N GLN A 526 -11.08 -15.48 -9.66
CA GLN A 526 -11.94 -15.89 -10.79
C GLN A 526 -12.61 -14.70 -11.50
N GLY A 527 -11.86 -13.61 -11.68
CA GLY A 527 -12.31 -12.40 -12.35
C GLY A 527 -13.15 -11.43 -11.51
N THR A 528 -13.37 -11.72 -10.22
CA THR A 528 -13.98 -10.76 -9.28
C THR A 528 -13.04 -9.58 -9.06
N THR A 529 -13.57 -8.37 -9.12
CA THR A 529 -12.84 -7.15 -8.84
C THR A 529 -13.21 -6.64 -7.45
N PHE A 530 -12.21 -6.23 -6.72
CA PHE A 530 -12.37 -5.61 -5.41
C PHE A 530 -12.03 -4.12 -5.50
N MET A 531 -12.85 -3.28 -4.91
CA MET A 531 -12.63 -1.84 -4.85
C MET A 531 -12.76 -1.36 -3.41
N ASN A 532 -11.95 -0.39 -3.04
CA ASN A 532 -12.13 0.35 -1.80
C ASN A 532 -12.59 1.75 -2.15
N LEU A 533 -13.69 2.16 -1.55
CA LEU A 533 -14.12 3.55 -1.52
C LEU A 533 -13.77 4.15 -0.17
N GLU A 534 -13.51 5.44 -0.14
CA GLU A 534 -13.30 6.21 1.07
C GLU A 534 -14.33 7.34 1.12
N ASP A 535 -15.06 7.44 2.22
CA ASP A 535 -15.84 8.62 2.56
C ASP A 535 -15.20 9.35 3.76
N GLU A 536 -15.82 10.41 4.22
CA GLU A 536 -15.31 11.20 5.36
C GLU A 536 -15.27 10.42 6.67
N THR A 537 -16.02 9.31 6.78
CA THR A 537 -16.11 8.50 8.01
C THR A 537 -15.25 7.24 7.97
N GLY A 538 -14.84 6.76 6.78
CA GLY A 538 -14.02 5.55 6.70
C GLY A 538 -13.94 4.90 5.33
N LEU A 539 -13.47 3.65 5.35
CA LEU A 539 -13.28 2.82 4.17
C LEU A 539 -14.47 1.88 3.93
N ILE A 540 -14.86 1.73 2.68
CA ILE A 540 -15.97 0.88 2.24
C ILE A 540 -15.44 -0.19 1.29
N ASN A 541 -15.62 -1.45 1.64
CA ASN A 541 -15.22 -2.56 0.79
C ASN A 541 -16.29 -2.90 -0.23
N ILE A 542 -15.98 -2.80 -1.52
CA ILE A 542 -16.87 -3.14 -2.63
C ILE A 542 -16.40 -4.42 -3.31
N VAL A 543 -17.31 -5.38 -3.48
CA VAL A 543 -17.09 -6.61 -4.25
C VAL A 543 -17.85 -6.52 -5.55
N VAL A 544 -17.12 -6.54 -6.67
CA VAL A 544 -17.70 -6.41 -8.01
C VAL A 544 -17.59 -7.74 -8.73
N SER A 545 -18.72 -8.42 -8.93
CA SER A 545 -18.77 -9.68 -9.68
C SER A 545 -18.40 -9.46 -11.16
N VAL A 546 -17.99 -10.54 -11.84
CA VAL A 546 -17.67 -10.50 -13.28
C VAL A 546 -18.80 -9.91 -14.12
N GLY A 547 -20.04 -10.28 -13.83
CA GLY A 547 -21.23 -9.74 -14.54
C GLY A 547 -21.43 -8.24 -14.30
N CYS A 548 -21.29 -7.80 -13.04
CA CYS A 548 -21.39 -6.40 -12.67
C CYS A 548 -20.25 -5.59 -13.29
N TRP A 549 -19.02 -6.12 -13.27
CA TRP A 549 -17.86 -5.50 -13.93
C TRP A 549 -18.08 -5.31 -15.42
N LYS A 550 -18.54 -6.34 -16.14
CA LYS A 550 -18.80 -6.24 -17.59
C LYS A 550 -19.86 -5.16 -17.89
N ARG A 551 -20.92 -5.11 -17.09
CA ARG A 551 -22.04 -4.16 -17.28
C ARG A 551 -21.64 -2.71 -17.05
N PHE A 552 -20.79 -2.43 -16.04
CA PHE A 552 -20.40 -1.08 -15.63
C PHE A 552 -18.92 -0.76 -15.89
N ARG A 553 -18.28 -1.49 -16.80
CA ARG A 553 -16.82 -1.44 -17.05
C ARG A 553 -16.25 -0.03 -17.19
N PRO A 554 -16.82 0.87 -18.03
CA PRO A 554 -16.27 2.21 -18.18
C PRO A 554 -16.23 2.99 -16.85
N VAL A 555 -17.32 2.91 -16.10
CA VAL A 555 -17.46 3.56 -14.80
C VAL A 555 -16.55 2.92 -13.76
N ALA A 556 -16.60 1.60 -13.64
CA ALA A 556 -15.80 0.84 -12.66
C ALA A 556 -14.28 1.00 -12.87
N ARG A 557 -13.84 1.15 -14.13
CA ARG A 557 -12.41 1.30 -14.47
C ARG A 557 -11.92 2.73 -14.30
N GLY A 558 -12.71 3.72 -14.69
CA GLY A 558 -12.22 5.10 -14.89
C GLY A 558 -12.68 6.12 -13.84
N ALA A 559 -13.79 5.90 -13.13
CA ALA A 559 -14.32 6.91 -12.23
C ALA A 559 -13.43 7.10 -10.99
N ALA A 560 -13.09 8.35 -10.65
CA ALA A 560 -12.34 8.70 -9.45
C ALA A 560 -13.18 8.57 -8.17
N ALA A 561 -14.50 8.75 -8.27
CA ALA A 561 -15.44 8.53 -7.19
C ALA A 561 -16.72 7.86 -7.72
N LEU A 562 -17.34 7.06 -6.87
CA LEU A 562 -18.47 6.23 -7.23
C LEU A 562 -19.62 6.38 -6.24
N LEU A 563 -20.82 6.30 -6.78
CA LEU A 563 -22.04 6.00 -6.07
C LEU A 563 -22.43 4.55 -6.39
N VAL A 564 -22.48 3.69 -5.38
CA VAL A 564 -22.68 2.25 -5.54
C VAL A 564 -23.92 1.81 -4.76
N ARG A 565 -24.80 1.06 -5.44
CA ARG A 565 -25.86 0.31 -4.79
C ARG A 565 -25.48 -1.15 -4.73
N GLY A 566 -25.65 -1.77 -3.57
CA GLY A 566 -25.32 -3.17 -3.43
C GLY A 566 -25.95 -3.83 -2.22
N ARG A 567 -25.75 -5.15 -2.14
CA ARG A 567 -26.16 -5.97 -1.01
C ARG A 567 -25.10 -5.86 0.08
N LEU A 568 -25.55 -5.52 1.28
CA LEU A 568 -24.70 -5.44 2.47
C LEU A 568 -24.49 -6.84 3.04
N GLU A 569 -23.24 -7.23 3.18
CA GLU A 569 -22.83 -8.50 3.80
C GLU A 569 -21.95 -8.22 5.01
N ARG A 570 -22.28 -8.85 6.12
CA ARG A 570 -21.49 -8.81 7.36
C ARG A 570 -21.15 -10.24 7.76
N VAL A 571 -19.87 -10.57 7.73
CA VAL A 571 -19.40 -11.91 8.06
C VAL A 571 -18.19 -11.78 8.98
N GLU A 572 -18.30 -12.32 10.18
CA GLU A 572 -17.19 -12.39 11.16
C GLU A 572 -16.48 -11.04 11.40
N GLY A 573 -17.25 -9.96 11.52
CA GLY A 573 -16.71 -8.60 11.75
C GLY A 573 -16.26 -7.84 10.49
N VAL A 574 -16.33 -8.47 9.32
CA VAL A 574 -16.00 -7.83 8.04
C VAL A 574 -17.28 -7.36 7.34
N VAL A 575 -17.28 -6.11 6.89
CA VAL A 575 -18.37 -5.49 6.16
C VAL A 575 -18.01 -5.36 4.68
N ASN A 576 -18.83 -5.90 3.80
CA ASN A 576 -18.66 -5.81 2.36
C ASN A 576 -19.97 -5.36 1.68
N ILE A 577 -19.85 -4.63 0.58
CA ILE A 577 -20.96 -4.31 -0.32
C ILE A 577 -20.76 -5.10 -1.61
N VAL A 578 -21.66 -6.03 -1.92
CA VAL A 578 -21.69 -6.71 -3.22
C VAL A 578 -22.42 -5.82 -4.21
N ALA A 579 -21.67 -5.21 -5.13
CA ALA A 579 -22.18 -4.21 -6.05
C ALA A 579 -23.23 -4.78 -7.03
N GLU A 580 -24.35 -4.10 -7.15
CA GLU A 580 -25.42 -4.37 -8.13
C GLU A 580 -25.51 -3.26 -9.18
N HIS A 581 -25.19 -2.02 -8.78
CA HIS A 581 -25.24 -0.85 -9.66
C HIS A 581 -24.14 0.14 -9.29
N MET A 582 -23.56 0.79 -10.29
CA MET A 582 -22.50 1.78 -10.11
C MET A 582 -22.71 2.96 -11.05
N THR A 583 -22.57 4.18 -10.52
CA THR A 583 -22.55 5.43 -11.29
C THR A 583 -21.38 6.30 -10.86
N PRO A 584 -20.83 7.14 -11.75
CA PRO A 584 -19.84 8.12 -11.35
C PRO A 584 -20.44 9.09 -10.34
N LEU A 585 -19.67 9.42 -9.32
CA LEU A 585 -19.97 10.55 -8.43
C LEU A 585 -19.06 11.71 -8.85
N THR A 586 -19.67 12.83 -9.19
CA THR A 586 -18.90 14.05 -9.49
C THR A 586 -18.38 14.62 -8.17
N VAL A 587 -17.10 14.48 -7.95
CA VAL A 587 -16.34 15.10 -6.86
C VAL A 587 -15.32 16.06 -7.45
N ALA A 588 -14.69 16.84 -6.61
CA ALA A 588 -13.67 17.81 -7.02
C ALA A 588 -12.56 17.17 -7.90
N PRO A 589 -12.02 17.90 -8.89
CA PRO A 589 -10.86 17.46 -9.67
C PRO A 589 -9.62 17.29 -8.77
N GLY A 590 -8.72 16.37 -9.15
CA GLY A 590 -7.44 16.14 -8.44
C GLY A 590 -7.38 14.84 -7.65
N VAL A 591 -8.50 14.12 -7.50
CA VAL A 591 -8.50 12.81 -6.82
C VAL A 591 -8.07 11.71 -7.79
N SER A 592 -7.07 10.91 -7.41
CA SER A 592 -6.60 9.77 -8.16
C SER A 592 -6.68 8.47 -7.36
N SER A 593 -6.89 7.33 -8.02
CA SER A 593 -6.92 6.02 -7.39
C SER A 593 -5.63 5.24 -7.65
N ARG A 594 -5.18 4.44 -6.69
CA ARG A 594 -4.14 3.44 -6.90
C ARG A 594 -4.78 2.15 -7.45
N ASN A 595 -4.31 1.70 -8.59
CA ASN A 595 -4.81 0.50 -9.25
C ASN A 595 -3.76 -0.58 -9.14
N PHE A 596 -4.06 -1.64 -8.39
CA PHE A 596 -3.23 -2.84 -8.30
C PHE A 596 -3.84 -3.94 -9.17
N ARG A 597 -3.02 -4.57 -9.99
CA ARG A 597 -3.42 -5.68 -10.88
C ARG A 597 -2.87 -6.98 -10.37
#